data_4d28ca523bf9c0bfbf12316dd56587ce
#
_entry.id   4d28ca523bf9c0bfbf12316dd56587ce
#
_cell.length_a   1.000
_cell.length_b   1.000
_cell.length_c   1.000
_cell.angle_alpha   90.00
_cell.angle_beta   90.00
_cell.angle_gamma   90.00
#
_symmetry.space_group_name_H-M   'P 1'
#
loop_
_entity.id
_entity.type
_entity.pdbx_description
1 polymer ?
#
loop_
_entity_poly.entity_id
_entity_poly.type
_entity_poly.pdbx_seq_one_letter_code
_entity_poly.pdbx_strand_id
1 'polypeptide(L)'
;MRIQDLLYLCLAKWKWFVLSLVVTTGVAAVYLLRTPAVYTRTASVLIKEDSKGKSVSSDLESFSEFGLFQSNTNVNNELIAFQSPALMTEVVKRLRLDMNYFVPGKFHRQVAYGLTLPVDVTISDLPENESAGFTLEVRPDSTLLLSGFTRNGTDLEGKDIKGRLLDSITTPLGKIVVHTTPNYVEGEAYTLYVDKSGLYNAVNSCSSNLSVSLNNEKASVVDLSFRDNSIQRAEDVLDMLISVYNENWVKDKNQIAVSTSMFINERLGVIERELGNVDEDISSYKSEHLLPDVQAASSMYMAQSSQTNAQILALNNQLYMTRYIRNYLSNDANRTQLLPANSGIESANIESQIAEYNKQLLQRNSLVANSSTENPLVVDMDQALASMRGAIIRSIDNQIVTLNAQIRSLQQTERQTTSRIAANPTQAKYLLSVERQQKVKEALYLFLLQKREENELSQAFTAYNTRIVTPPHGSMLPTSPVRKNILMVAFALGLLIPVVIIFMRENMNTRVRGRKDLESVTVPFIGEIPLFARKRKGIFGKKPQEVKAVVVKEGSRDVINEAFRVLRTNLEFMTGKDRKSNVIVVTSFNPGSGKSFLTMN
;
A
#
# COMPACT_ATOMS: atom_id res chain seq x y z
N MET A 1 42.11 -9.64 -28.88
CA MET A 1 42.82 -8.55 -28.19
C MET A 1 43.14 -9.00 -26.78
N ARG A 2 44.36 -8.87 -26.28
CA ARG A 2 44.71 -9.21 -24.89
C ARG A 2 44.25 -8.07 -23.96
N ILE A 3 43.80 -8.42 -22.75
CA ILE A 3 43.34 -7.42 -21.73
C ILE A 3 44.43 -6.38 -21.47
N GLN A 4 45.69 -6.76 -21.52
CA GLN A 4 46.85 -5.88 -21.34
C GLN A 4 46.92 -4.78 -22.39
N ASP A 5 46.65 -5.11 -23.68
CA ASP A 5 46.66 -4.15 -24.79
C ASP A 5 45.56 -3.11 -24.66
N LEU A 6 44.38 -3.54 -24.15
CA LEU A 6 43.26 -2.66 -23.87
C LEU A 6 43.62 -1.67 -22.75
N LEU A 7 44.26 -2.14 -21.68
CA LEU A 7 44.71 -1.29 -20.57
C LEU A 7 45.70 -0.21 -21.02
N TYR A 8 46.70 -0.59 -21.85
CA TYR A 8 47.63 0.40 -22.39
C TYR A 8 46.95 1.43 -23.29
N LEU A 9 45.99 1.04 -24.10
CA LEU A 9 45.20 1.96 -24.93
C LEU A 9 44.33 2.90 -24.08
N CYS A 10 43.72 2.40 -23.03
CA CYS A 10 42.96 3.21 -22.09
C CYS A 10 43.86 4.24 -21.42
N LEU A 11 45.04 3.82 -20.92
CA LEU A 11 46.00 4.73 -20.30
C LEU A 11 46.52 5.79 -21.28
N ALA A 12 46.79 5.40 -22.55
CA ALA A 12 47.19 6.35 -23.59
C ALA A 12 46.12 7.41 -23.90
N LYS A 13 44.85 7.07 -23.69
CA LYS A 13 43.71 7.95 -23.98
C LYS A 13 43.04 8.51 -22.71
N TRP A 14 43.76 8.61 -21.61
CA TRP A 14 43.24 9.05 -20.30
C TRP A 14 42.42 10.35 -20.34
N LYS A 15 42.74 11.28 -21.28
CA LYS A 15 42.01 12.53 -21.49
C LYS A 15 40.51 12.31 -21.79
N TRP A 16 40.15 11.22 -22.50
CA TRP A 16 38.78 10.86 -22.80
C TRP A 16 38.03 10.36 -21.54
N PHE A 17 38.77 9.71 -20.65
CA PHE A 17 38.20 9.29 -19.36
C PHE A 17 37.88 10.50 -18.46
N VAL A 18 38.81 11.47 -18.41
CA VAL A 18 38.57 12.70 -17.66
C VAL A 18 37.37 13.47 -18.23
N LEU A 19 37.32 13.62 -19.57
CA LEU A 19 36.17 14.30 -20.21
C LEU A 19 34.86 13.58 -19.95
N SER A 20 34.83 12.26 -20.11
CA SER A 20 33.63 11.44 -19.84
C SER A 20 33.20 11.56 -18.40
N LEU A 21 34.14 11.50 -17.45
CA LEU A 21 33.87 11.60 -16.03
C LEU A 21 33.32 12.97 -15.65
N VAL A 22 33.86 14.05 -16.21
CA VAL A 22 33.32 15.41 -16.00
C VAL A 22 31.90 15.53 -16.55
N VAL A 23 31.64 14.97 -17.74
CA VAL A 23 30.31 15.02 -18.34
C VAL A 23 29.29 14.20 -17.53
N THR A 24 29.63 12.96 -17.18
CA THR A 24 28.69 12.09 -16.43
C THR A 24 28.43 12.62 -15.01
N THR A 25 29.46 13.08 -14.31
CA THR A 25 29.28 13.69 -12.98
C THR A 25 28.57 15.04 -13.05
N GLY A 26 28.80 15.83 -14.11
CA GLY A 26 28.08 17.07 -14.39
C GLY A 26 26.58 16.81 -14.62
N VAL A 27 26.23 15.83 -15.45
CA VAL A 27 24.84 15.42 -15.65
C VAL A 27 24.21 14.93 -14.36
N ALA A 28 24.90 14.11 -13.57
CA ALA A 28 24.42 13.64 -12.28
C ALA A 28 24.22 14.81 -11.29
N ALA A 29 25.12 15.80 -11.28
CA ALA A 29 24.97 16.99 -10.46
C ALA A 29 23.74 17.82 -10.86
N VAL A 30 23.51 18.04 -12.16
CA VAL A 30 22.32 18.74 -12.67
C VAL A 30 21.05 17.97 -12.30
N TYR A 31 21.05 16.65 -12.43
CA TYR A 31 19.94 15.79 -12.03
C TYR A 31 19.63 15.95 -10.52
N LEU A 32 20.66 15.86 -9.67
CA LEU A 32 20.52 16.01 -8.22
C LEU A 32 20.04 17.41 -7.80
N LEU A 33 20.39 18.44 -8.54
CA LEU A 33 19.93 19.82 -8.28
C LEU A 33 18.46 20.03 -8.69
N ARG A 34 18.01 19.32 -9.74
CA ARG A 34 16.64 19.45 -10.24
C ARG A 34 15.63 18.53 -9.55
N THR A 35 16.10 17.41 -8.99
CA THR A 35 15.21 16.44 -8.34
C THR A 35 14.90 16.89 -6.91
N PRO A 36 13.62 17.06 -6.53
CA PRO A 36 13.25 17.44 -5.18
C PRO A 36 13.59 16.33 -4.18
N ALA A 37 13.91 16.73 -2.97
CA ALA A 37 14.17 15.80 -1.88
C ALA A 37 12.88 15.12 -1.43
N VAL A 38 12.92 13.80 -1.24
CA VAL A 38 11.82 13.00 -0.69
C VAL A 38 12.24 12.46 0.66
N TYR A 39 11.36 12.63 1.63
CA TYR A 39 11.53 12.15 3.01
C TYR A 39 10.59 10.99 3.25
N THR A 40 11.03 10.03 4.05
CA THR A 40 10.18 8.93 4.50
C THR A 40 9.94 9.09 5.99
N ARG A 41 8.67 9.04 6.39
CA ARG A 41 8.25 9.01 7.79
C ARG A 41 7.61 7.68 8.08
N THR A 42 7.84 7.18 9.29
CA THR A 42 7.32 5.89 9.74
C THR A 42 6.62 6.04 11.07
N ALA A 43 5.52 5.34 11.23
CA ALA A 43 4.80 5.20 12.49
C ALA A 43 4.52 3.73 12.74
N SER A 44 4.61 3.29 13.99
CA SER A 44 4.29 1.91 14.38
C SER A 44 3.07 1.88 15.27
N VAL A 45 2.09 1.07 14.89
CA VAL A 45 0.81 0.96 15.55
C VAL A 45 0.57 -0.48 15.97
N LEU A 46 0.33 -0.70 17.26
CA LEU A 46 -0.11 -1.98 17.78
C LEU A 46 -1.62 -2.11 17.58
N ILE A 47 -2.05 -3.13 16.88
CA ILE A 47 -3.46 -3.51 16.79
C ILE A 47 -3.79 -4.35 18.01
N LYS A 48 -4.77 -3.89 18.80
CA LYS A 48 -5.26 -4.64 19.93
C LYS A 48 -6.06 -5.84 19.38
N GLU A 49 -5.70 -7.03 19.80
CA GLU A 49 -6.59 -8.17 19.64
C GLU A 49 -7.83 -7.90 20.48
N ASP A 50 -9.02 -7.98 19.88
CA ASP A 50 -10.26 -8.07 20.64
C ASP A 50 -10.16 -9.37 21.46
N SER A 51 -9.52 -9.31 22.61
CA SER A 51 -9.67 -10.34 23.62
C SER A 51 -11.14 -10.28 24.00
N LYS A 52 -11.99 -11.07 23.33
CA LYS A 52 -13.31 -11.38 23.82
C LYS A 52 -13.12 -11.75 25.28
N GLY A 53 -13.67 -10.91 26.14
CA GLY A 53 -13.45 -11.00 27.56
C GLY A 53 -13.49 -12.45 28.01
N LYS A 54 -12.48 -12.86 28.71
CA LYS A 54 -12.53 -13.99 29.62
C LYS A 54 -13.59 -13.68 30.68
N SER A 55 -14.87 -13.71 30.27
CA SER A 55 -15.98 -13.80 31.20
C SER A 55 -16.24 -15.30 31.41
N VAL A 56 -15.52 -15.80 32.38
CA VAL A 56 -16.06 -16.73 33.36
C VAL A 56 -17.05 -17.77 32.84
N SER A 57 -16.52 -18.89 32.35
CA SER A 57 -17.05 -20.19 32.73
C SER A 57 -15.93 -21.21 32.54
N SER A 58 -15.47 -21.76 33.66
CA SER A 58 -14.41 -22.77 33.80
C SER A 58 -14.68 -24.09 33.09
N ASP A 59 -15.79 -24.21 32.39
CA ASP A 59 -16.17 -25.44 31.68
C ASP A 59 -15.83 -25.39 30.17
N LEU A 60 -15.36 -24.21 29.65
CA LEU A 60 -15.00 -24.07 28.23
C LEU A 60 -13.49 -24.20 27.95
N GLU A 61 -12.67 -24.29 29.00
CA GLU A 61 -11.21 -24.52 28.83
C GLU A 61 -10.88 -25.89 28.21
N SER A 62 -11.75 -26.88 28.39
CA SER A 62 -11.58 -28.22 27.82
C SER A 62 -11.75 -28.27 26.29
N PHE A 63 -12.36 -27.26 25.67
CA PHE A 63 -12.54 -27.20 24.21
C PHE A 63 -11.46 -26.38 23.48
N SER A 64 -10.66 -25.60 24.18
CA SER A 64 -9.53 -24.88 23.61
C SER A 64 -8.36 -25.79 23.22
N GLU A 65 -8.26 -26.97 23.84
CA GLU A 65 -7.23 -27.97 23.52
C GLU A 65 -7.41 -28.65 22.14
N PHE A 66 -8.59 -28.54 21.53
CA PHE A 66 -8.82 -29.11 20.20
C PHE A 66 -8.42 -28.22 19.02
N GLY A 67 -7.69 -27.10 19.26
CA GLY A 67 -7.02 -26.36 18.18
C GLY A 67 -7.96 -25.68 17.15
N LEU A 68 -9.28 -25.66 17.37
CA LEU A 68 -10.27 -25.15 16.41
C LEU A 68 -10.61 -23.66 16.58
N PHE A 69 -10.03 -22.99 17.57
CA PHE A 69 -10.32 -21.58 17.87
C PHE A 69 -9.05 -20.74 17.94
N GLN A 70 -8.30 -20.68 16.86
CA GLN A 70 -7.46 -19.51 16.64
C GLN A 70 -8.37 -18.39 16.12
N SER A 71 -8.87 -17.58 17.04
CA SER A 71 -9.39 -16.25 16.71
C SER A 71 -8.18 -15.36 16.36
N ASN A 72 -7.54 -15.62 15.24
CA ASN A 72 -6.69 -14.65 14.61
C ASN A 72 -7.63 -13.54 14.14
N THR A 73 -7.75 -12.47 14.91
CA THR A 73 -8.01 -11.17 14.34
C THR A 73 -6.92 -11.05 13.30
N ASN A 74 -7.30 -11.21 12.04
CA ASN A 74 -6.32 -11.39 11.00
C ASN A 74 -5.68 -10.02 10.79
N VAL A 75 -4.55 -9.76 11.47
CA VAL A 75 -3.82 -8.49 11.38
C VAL A 75 -3.59 -8.12 9.91
N ASN A 76 -3.54 -9.13 9.04
CA ASN A 76 -3.51 -8.93 7.59
C ASN A 76 -4.75 -8.21 7.05
N ASN A 77 -5.94 -8.41 7.64
CA ASN A 77 -7.13 -7.67 7.24
C ASN A 77 -7.04 -6.20 7.64
N GLU A 78 -6.41 -5.92 8.79
CA GLU A 78 -6.20 -4.54 9.22
C GLU A 78 -5.13 -3.82 8.37
N LEU A 79 -4.13 -4.57 7.86
CA LEU A 79 -3.20 -4.03 6.86
C LEU A 79 -3.94 -3.55 5.61
N ILE A 80 -4.89 -4.35 5.11
CA ILE A 80 -5.71 -4.00 3.94
C ILE A 80 -6.62 -2.81 4.28
N ALA A 81 -7.15 -2.74 5.51
CA ALA A 81 -7.97 -1.62 5.95
C ALA A 81 -7.19 -0.30 5.94
N PHE A 82 -5.92 -0.28 6.39
CA PHE A 82 -5.05 0.88 6.31
C PHE A 82 -4.72 1.30 4.86
N GLN A 83 -4.71 0.35 3.92
CA GLN A 83 -4.49 0.62 2.49
C GLN A 83 -5.77 0.97 1.74
N SER A 84 -6.92 1.00 2.42
CA SER A 84 -8.22 1.27 1.79
C SER A 84 -8.25 2.64 1.11
N PRO A 85 -8.64 2.72 -0.17
CA PRO A 85 -8.85 3.99 -0.87
C PRO A 85 -9.88 4.89 -0.18
N ALA A 86 -10.88 4.30 0.47
CA ALA A 86 -11.89 5.05 1.21
C ALA A 86 -11.29 5.76 2.43
N LEU A 87 -10.40 5.07 3.17
CA LEU A 87 -9.68 5.66 4.29
C LEU A 87 -8.78 6.81 3.81
N MET A 88 -8.02 6.58 2.74
CA MET A 88 -7.16 7.60 2.16
C MET A 88 -7.96 8.79 1.61
N THR A 89 -9.14 8.58 1.06
CA THR A 89 -10.03 9.65 0.59
C THR A 89 -10.39 10.61 1.73
N GLU A 90 -10.72 10.06 2.90
CA GLU A 90 -11.04 10.88 4.07
C GLU A 90 -9.81 11.66 4.57
N VAL A 91 -8.62 11.04 4.58
CA VAL A 91 -7.36 11.70 4.91
C VAL A 91 -7.07 12.86 3.94
N VAL A 92 -7.20 12.61 2.63
CA VAL A 92 -6.98 13.62 1.58
C VAL A 92 -7.94 14.79 1.75
N LYS A 93 -9.22 14.52 2.03
CA LYS A 93 -10.24 15.58 2.24
C LYS A 93 -9.96 16.40 3.50
N ARG A 94 -9.64 15.77 4.62
CA ARG A 94 -9.39 16.46 5.90
C ARG A 94 -8.13 17.31 5.87
N LEU A 95 -7.06 16.80 5.28
CA LEU A 95 -5.79 17.52 5.15
C LEU A 95 -5.71 18.38 3.88
N ARG A 96 -6.75 18.36 3.02
CA ARG A 96 -6.81 19.09 1.74
C ARG A 96 -5.58 18.81 0.86
N LEU A 97 -5.17 17.52 0.77
CA LEU A 97 -4.00 17.11 0.01
C LEU A 97 -4.22 17.15 -1.52
N ASP A 98 -5.43 17.40 -1.96
CA ASP A 98 -5.76 17.75 -3.33
C ASP A 98 -5.22 19.14 -3.72
N MET A 99 -4.96 20.03 -2.74
CA MET A 99 -4.36 21.35 -2.93
C MET A 99 -2.87 21.29 -2.64
N ASN A 100 -2.05 21.54 -3.66
CA ASN A 100 -0.60 21.58 -3.53
C ASN A 100 -0.08 22.99 -3.75
N TYR A 101 0.77 23.45 -2.85
CA TYR A 101 1.38 24.78 -2.92
C TYR A 101 2.89 24.62 -3.10
N PHE A 102 3.44 25.39 -4.05
CA PHE A 102 4.87 25.40 -4.30
C PHE A 102 5.40 26.82 -4.30
N VAL A 103 6.55 27.01 -3.69
CA VAL A 103 7.31 28.25 -3.76
C VAL A 103 8.45 28.13 -4.77
N PRO A 104 8.85 29.21 -5.46
CA PRO A 104 9.97 29.20 -6.37
C PRO A 104 11.28 28.95 -5.60
N GLY A 105 11.98 27.86 -5.92
CA GLY A 105 13.31 27.54 -5.43
C GLY A 105 14.37 27.86 -6.49
N LYS A 106 15.66 27.84 -6.12
CA LYS A 106 16.77 28.14 -7.05
C LYS A 106 16.85 27.21 -8.25
N PHE A 107 16.50 25.91 -8.07
CA PHE A 107 16.64 24.88 -9.11
C PHE A 107 15.37 24.07 -9.35
N HIS A 108 14.50 23.98 -8.38
CA HIS A 108 13.20 23.31 -8.47
C HIS A 108 12.19 24.00 -7.54
N ARG A 109 10.89 23.79 -7.81
CA ARG A 109 9.81 24.26 -6.93
C ARG A 109 9.86 23.48 -5.62
N GLN A 110 9.68 24.16 -4.49
CA GLN A 110 9.63 23.56 -3.16
C GLN A 110 8.20 23.52 -2.67
N VAL A 111 7.81 22.42 -2.06
CA VAL A 111 6.46 22.26 -1.47
C VAL A 111 6.36 23.17 -0.25
N ALA A 112 5.32 24.00 -0.22
CA ALA A 112 4.92 24.77 0.95
C ALA A 112 3.76 24.04 1.63
N TYR A 113 3.91 23.70 2.91
CA TYR A 113 2.90 23.02 3.71
C TYR A 113 3.05 23.39 5.19
N GLY A 114 1.93 23.42 5.92
CA GLY A 114 1.92 23.68 7.34
C GLY A 114 2.62 25.00 7.71
N LEU A 115 3.72 24.91 8.44
CA LEU A 115 4.48 26.09 8.93
C LEU A 115 5.10 26.93 7.81
N THR A 116 5.27 26.40 6.61
CA THR A 116 5.86 27.12 5.47
C THR A 116 4.81 27.70 4.52
N LEU A 117 3.53 27.48 4.79
CA LEU A 117 2.42 27.95 3.96
C LEU A 117 1.87 29.27 4.53
N PRO A 118 2.06 30.40 3.83
CA PRO A 118 1.57 31.70 4.33
C PRO A 118 0.07 31.91 4.06
N VAL A 119 -0.46 31.37 2.99
CA VAL A 119 -1.87 31.54 2.60
C VAL A 119 -2.46 30.23 2.10
N ASP A 120 -3.73 30.02 2.37
CA ASP A 120 -4.53 28.88 1.91
C ASP A 120 -5.60 29.35 0.90
N VAL A 121 -5.86 28.54 -0.10
CA VAL A 121 -6.79 28.88 -1.19
C VAL A 121 -8.00 27.97 -1.17
N THR A 122 -9.17 28.55 -1.30
CA THR A 122 -10.42 27.82 -1.54
C THR A 122 -10.97 28.18 -2.92
N ILE A 123 -11.23 27.15 -3.73
CA ILE A 123 -11.85 27.30 -5.05
C ILE A 123 -13.28 26.79 -4.92
N SER A 124 -14.25 27.69 -5.07
CA SER A 124 -15.66 27.32 -5.17
C SER A 124 -16.00 27.05 -6.64
N ASP A 125 -17.04 26.29 -6.89
CA ASP A 125 -17.56 25.99 -8.23
C ASP A 125 -16.69 25.07 -9.12
N LEU A 126 -15.55 24.57 -8.61
CA LEU A 126 -14.73 23.57 -9.31
C LEU A 126 -15.09 22.15 -8.83
N PRO A 127 -15.49 21.23 -9.72
CA PRO A 127 -15.77 19.84 -9.35
C PRO A 127 -14.57 19.19 -8.64
N GLU A 128 -14.85 18.30 -7.67
CA GLU A 128 -13.80 17.65 -6.84
C GLU A 128 -12.78 16.88 -7.68
N ASN A 129 -13.21 16.28 -8.79
CA ASN A 129 -12.35 15.46 -9.64
C ASN A 129 -11.60 16.21 -10.74
N GLU A 130 -11.79 17.52 -10.84
CA GLU A 130 -11.07 18.32 -11.80
C GLU A 130 -9.76 18.89 -11.22
N SER A 131 -8.75 18.95 -12.09
CA SER A 131 -7.49 19.59 -11.75
C SER A 131 -7.44 21.03 -12.23
N ALA A 132 -6.80 21.88 -11.45
CA ALA A 132 -6.60 23.28 -11.77
C ALA A 132 -5.24 23.75 -11.26
N GLY A 133 -4.65 24.71 -11.97
CA GLY A 133 -3.40 25.32 -11.56
C GLY A 133 -3.41 26.82 -11.85
N PHE A 134 -2.69 27.58 -11.04
CA PHE A 134 -2.46 29.00 -11.26
C PHE A 134 -1.30 29.51 -10.40
N THR A 135 -0.80 30.67 -10.73
CA THR A 135 0.22 31.37 -9.95
C THR A 135 -0.46 32.47 -9.12
N LEU A 136 -0.20 32.46 -7.83
CA LEU A 136 -0.67 33.43 -6.86
C LEU A 136 0.51 34.29 -6.38
N GLU A 137 0.45 35.58 -6.61
CA GLU A 137 1.38 36.55 -6.03
C GLU A 137 0.64 37.38 -4.98
N VAL A 138 1.13 37.34 -3.77
CA VAL A 138 0.68 38.18 -2.66
C VAL A 138 1.68 39.32 -2.51
N ARG A 139 1.21 40.54 -2.64
CA ARG A 139 2.04 41.75 -2.55
C ARG A 139 2.07 42.27 -1.11
N PRO A 140 3.08 43.11 -0.76
CA PRO A 140 3.19 43.69 0.57
C PRO A 140 1.97 44.55 1.00
N ASP A 141 1.22 45.07 0.04
CA ASP A 141 -0.03 45.84 0.24
C ASP A 141 -1.27 44.94 0.40
N SER A 142 -1.07 43.63 0.62
CA SER A 142 -2.14 42.64 0.70
C SER A 142 -3.00 42.53 -0.58
N THR A 143 -2.54 43.07 -1.69
CA THR A 143 -3.17 42.83 -3.00
C THR A 143 -2.69 41.51 -3.59
N LEU A 144 -3.59 40.84 -4.28
CA LEU A 144 -3.35 39.55 -4.93
C LEU A 144 -3.27 39.77 -6.45
N LEU A 145 -2.36 39.03 -7.07
CA LEU A 145 -2.31 38.86 -8.52
C LEU A 145 -2.38 37.38 -8.85
N LEU A 146 -3.43 36.97 -9.55
CA LEU A 146 -3.62 35.58 -10.01
C LEU A 146 -3.37 35.54 -11.51
N SER A 147 -2.54 34.62 -11.97
CA SER A 147 -2.11 34.46 -13.35
C SER A 147 -1.89 33.01 -13.74
N GLY A 148 -1.78 32.69 -15.04
CA GLY A 148 -1.43 31.40 -15.56
C GLY A 148 -2.42 30.30 -15.20
N PHE A 149 -3.71 30.54 -15.43
CA PHE A 149 -4.78 29.58 -15.12
C PHE A 149 -4.75 28.37 -16.03
N THR A 150 -4.79 27.19 -15.44
CA THR A 150 -4.89 25.90 -16.16
C THR A 150 -6.06 25.11 -15.62
N ARG A 151 -6.75 24.35 -16.47
CA ARG A 151 -7.81 23.43 -16.09
C ARG A 151 -7.64 22.11 -16.84
N ASN A 152 -7.54 21.01 -16.13
CA ASN A 152 -7.29 19.68 -16.68
C ASN A 152 -6.07 19.63 -17.63
N GLY A 153 -5.01 20.39 -17.29
CA GLY A 153 -3.76 20.46 -18.08
C GLY A 153 -3.85 21.35 -19.33
N THR A 154 -4.97 22.04 -19.56
CA THR A 154 -5.14 22.99 -20.66
C THR A 154 -5.01 24.40 -20.12
N ASP A 155 -4.15 25.21 -20.73
CA ASP A 155 -4.02 26.63 -20.40
C ASP A 155 -5.30 27.37 -20.77
N LEU A 156 -5.84 28.16 -19.84
CA LEU A 156 -6.97 29.02 -20.07
C LEU A 156 -6.45 30.41 -20.46
N GLU A 157 -6.87 30.88 -21.63
CA GLU A 157 -6.59 32.26 -22.02
C GLU A 157 -7.29 33.22 -21.05
N GLY A 158 -6.52 33.98 -20.29
CA GLY A 158 -7.03 34.94 -19.31
C GLY A 158 -5.99 36.03 -19.02
N LYS A 159 -6.48 37.23 -18.71
CA LYS A 159 -5.62 38.31 -18.18
C LYS A 159 -5.37 38.07 -16.71
N ASP A 160 -4.27 38.60 -16.22
CA ASP A 160 -3.97 38.63 -14.79
C ASP A 160 -5.13 39.26 -14.01
N ILE A 161 -5.57 38.58 -12.98
CA ILE A 161 -6.73 39.01 -12.16
C ILE A 161 -6.19 39.56 -10.85
N LYS A 162 -6.60 40.77 -10.51
CA LYS A 162 -6.26 41.41 -9.24
C LYS A 162 -7.39 41.20 -8.24
N GLY A 163 -7.03 41.00 -6.99
CA GLY A 163 -7.96 40.86 -5.87
C GLY A 163 -7.35 41.32 -4.56
N ARG A 164 -8.06 41.06 -3.48
CA ARG A 164 -7.58 41.25 -2.10
C ARG A 164 -7.71 39.98 -1.29
N LEU A 165 -6.94 39.85 -0.23
CA LEU A 165 -7.07 38.78 0.72
C LEU A 165 -8.49 38.74 1.30
N LEU A 166 -9.00 37.53 1.51
CA LEU A 166 -10.35 37.23 2.04
C LEU A 166 -11.52 37.62 1.13
N ASP A 167 -11.28 38.33 0.02
CA ASP A 167 -12.33 38.65 -0.96
C ASP A 167 -12.57 37.48 -1.91
N SER A 168 -13.82 37.37 -2.38
CA SER A 168 -14.19 36.37 -3.39
C SER A 168 -13.85 36.92 -4.78
N ILE A 169 -12.85 36.34 -5.42
CA ILE A 169 -12.32 36.74 -6.71
C ILE A 169 -12.91 35.82 -7.80
N THR A 170 -13.60 36.40 -8.77
CA THR A 170 -14.12 35.62 -9.91
C THR A 170 -13.01 35.35 -10.90
N THR A 171 -12.75 34.07 -11.19
CA THR A 171 -11.70 33.61 -12.10
C THR A 171 -12.25 32.63 -13.13
N PRO A 172 -11.49 32.25 -14.17
CA PRO A 172 -11.89 31.20 -15.11
C PRO A 172 -12.07 29.83 -14.48
N LEU A 173 -11.53 29.62 -13.28
CA LEU A 173 -11.65 28.36 -12.50
C LEU A 173 -12.83 28.37 -11.52
N GLY A 174 -13.58 29.46 -11.46
CA GLY A 174 -14.63 29.69 -10.46
C GLY A 174 -14.24 30.79 -9.48
N LYS A 175 -14.96 30.87 -8.37
CA LYS A 175 -14.67 31.84 -7.31
C LYS A 175 -13.53 31.36 -6.45
N ILE A 176 -12.49 32.17 -6.33
CA ILE A 176 -11.31 31.88 -5.49
C ILE A 176 -11.33 32.83 -4.29
N VAL A 177 -11.14 32.25 -3.10
CA VAL A 177 -10.91 33.01 -1.87
C VAL A 177 -9.55 32.59 -1.31
N VAL A 178 -8.72 33.58 -0.99
CA VAL A 178 -7.40 33.37 -0.40
C VAL A 178 -7.44 33.75 1.07
N HIS A 179 -7.22 32.76 1.93
CA HIS A 179 -7.20 32.92 3.38
C HIS A 179 -5.75 33.03 3.89
N THR A 180 -5.53 33.87 4.91
CA THR A 180 -4.26 33.93 5.61
C THR A 180 -4.13 32.76 6.57
N THR A 181 -2.95 32.14 6.64
CA THR A 181 -2.61 31.17 7.68
C THR A 181 -1.97 31.87 8.88
N PRO A 182 -1.77 31.21 10.03
CA PRO A 182 -1.03 31.78 11.15
C PRO A 182 0.43 32.14 10.82
N ASN A 183 0.96 31.66 9.70
CA ASN A 183 2.34 31.91 9.26
C ASN A 183 2.43 33.08 8.26
N TYR A 184 1.32 33.76 7.98
CA TYR A 184 1.31 34.94 7.13
C TYR A 184 1.94 36.12 7.86
N VAL A 185 2.92 36.74 7.23
CA VAL A 185 3.56 37.97 7.73
C VAL A 185 3.12 39.13 6.86
N GLU A 186 2.48 40.11 7.48
CA GLU A 186 2.01 41.30 6.78
C GLU A 186 3.20 42.13 6.28
N GLY A 187 3.13 42.61 5.05
CA GLY A 187 4.20 43.40 4.42
C GLY A 187 5.25 42.58 3.67
N GLU A 188 5.17 41.25 3.70
CA GLU A 188 6.03 40.38 2.88
C GLU A 188 5.34 40.03 1.54
N ALA A 189 6.16 39.85 0.50
CA ALA A 189 5.68 39.37 -0.81
C ALA A 189 5.87 37.85 -0.91
N TYR A 190 4.81 37.15 -1.34
CA TYR A 190 4.85 35.70 -1.56
C TYR A 190 4.47 35.38 -2.99
N THR A 191 5.20 34.46 -3.62
CA THR A 191 4.83 33.87 -4.90
C THR A 191 4.61 32.39 -4.70
N LEU A 192 3.40 31.93 -4.99
CA LEU A 192 2.96 30.54 -4.84
C LEU A 192 2.44 30.01 -6.15
N TYR A 193 2.87 28.83 -6.53
CA TYR A 193 2.21 28.03 -7.55
C TYR A 193 1.19 27.13 -6.84
N VAL A 194 -0.07 27.29 -7.19
CA VAL A 194 -1.18 26.55 -6.62
C VAL A 194 -1.62 25.51 -7.64
N ASP A 195 -1.50 24.25 -7.27
CA ASP A 195 -1.92 23.12 -8.12
C ASP A 195 -2.96 22.30 -7.36
N LYS A 196 -4.22 22.35 -7.81
CA LYS A 196 -5.29 21.47 -7.36
C LYS A 196 -5.29 20.21 -8.22
N SER A 197 -5.12 19.07 -7.60
CA SER A 197 -5.33 17.77 -8.23
C SER A 197 -6.78 17.32 -8.09
N GLY A 198 -7.32 16.61 -9.09
CA GLY A 198 -8.61 15.95 -8.90
C GLY A 198 -8.53 14.96 -7.72
N LEU A 199 -9.60 14.87 -6.94
CA LEU A 199 -9.64 14.07 -5.71
C LEU A 199 -9.15 12.63 -5.92
N TYR A 200 -9.63 11.97 -6.98
CA TYR A 200 -9.19 10.61 -7.32
C TYR A 200 -7.68 10.51 -7.55
N ASN A 201 -7.10 11.46 -8.26
CA ASN A 201 -5.66 11.49 -8.54
C ASN A 201 -4.84 11.77 -7.26
N ALA A 202 -5.34 12.67 -6.40
CA ALA A 202 -4.71 12.96 -5.12
C ALA A 202 -4.71 11.71 -4.21
N VAL A 203 -5.86 11.02 -4.10
CA VAL A 203 -5.98 9.77 -3.33
C VAL A 203 -5.04 8.70 -3.87
N ASN A 204 -5.00 8.50 -5.18
CA ASN A 204 -4.15 7.49 -5.81
C ASN A 204 -2.66 7.80 -5.61
N SER A 205 -2.28 9.08 -5.72
CA SER A 205 -0.91 9.55 -5.44
C SER A 205 -0.53 9.30 -3.97
N CYS A 206 -1.39 9.68 -3.02
CA CYS A 206 -1.13 9.43 -1.59
C CYS A 206 -1.07 7.93 -1.28
N SER A 207 -1.99 7.12 -1.85
CA SER A 207 -1.98 5.67 -1.64
C SER A 207 -0.72 5.01 -2.19
N SER A 208 -0.19 5.46 -3.33
CA SER A 208 1.05 4.93 -3.91
C SER A 208 2.30 5.28 -3.08
N ASN A 209 2.23 6.37 -2.31
CA ASN A 209 3.31 6.81 -1.42
C ASN A 209 3.22 6.18 -0.02
N LEU A 210 2.09 5.54 0.31
CA LEU A 210 1.89 4.81 1.55
C LEU A 210 2.38 3.37 1.40
N SER A 211 3.17 2.91 2.36
CA SER A 211 3.55 1.50 2.51
C SER A 211 3.14 1.02 3.89
N VAL A 212 2.41 -0.08 3.93
CA VAL A 212 1.91 -0.71 5.16
C VAL A 212 2.48 -2.11 5.23
N SER A 213 3.12 -2.45 6.33
CA SER A 213 3.76 -3.75 6.52
C SER A 213 3.70 -4.19 7.98
N LEU A 214 3.79 -5.50 8.22
CA LEU A 214 3.98 -6.02 9.57
C LEU A 214 5.44 -5.85 9.98
N ASN A 215 5.66 -5.41 11.20
CA ASN A 215 7.00 -5.35 11.78
C ASN A 215 7.60 -6.77 11.95
N ASN A 216 6.75 -7.73 12.34
CA ASN A 216 7.09 -9.14 12.46
C ASN A 216 5.83 -9.97 12.23
N GLU A 217 5.95 -11.11 11.53
CA GLU A 217 4.82 -12.04 11.25
C GLU A 217 4.09 -12.54 12.50
N LYS A 218 4.76 -12.53 13.66
CA LYS A 218 4.20 -12.97 14.95
C LYS A 218 3.75 -11.83 15.85
N ALA A 219 3.90 -10.59 15.43
CA ALA A 219 3.53 -9.41 16.23
C ALA A 219 2.36 -8.68 15.59
N SER A 220 1.41 -8.25 16.40
CA SER A 220 0.27 -7.43 15.97
C SER A 220 0.65 -5.94 15.79
N VAL A 221 1.91 -5.66 15.40
CA VAL A 221 2.44 -4.32 15.17
C VAL A 221 2.53 -4.07 13.68
N VAL A 222 1.84 -3.03 13.22
CA VAL A 222 1.83 -2.56 11.85
C VAL A 222 2.73 -1.34 11.74
N ASP A 223 3.66 -1.38 10.79
CA ASP A 223 4.50 -0.26 10.41
C ASP A 223 3.88 0.45 9.20
N LEU A 224 3.56 1.72 9.39
CA LEU A 224 3.06 2.64 8.38
C LEU A 224 4.23 3.51 7.92
N SER A 225 4.45 3.60 6.63
CA SER A 225 5.52 4.41 6.04
C SER A 225 4.96 5.27 4.93
N PHE A 226 5.22 6.57 4.98
CA PHE A 226 4.77 7.52 3.97
C PHE A 226 5.93 8.33 3.41
N ARG A 227 5.93 8.53 2.09
CA ARG A 227 6.96 9.28 1.37
C ARG A 227 6.40 10.59 0.85
N ASP A 228 7.07 11.68 1.20
CA ASP A 228 6.66 13.01 0.75
C ASP A 228 7.85 13.98 0.62
N ASN A 229 7.65 15.05 -0.11
CA ASN A 229 8.63 16.13 -0.22
C ASN A 229 8.63 17.07 1.00
N SER A 230 7.57 17.05 1.80
CA SER A 230 7.46 17.76 3.07
C SER A 230 7.45 16.78 4.24
N ILE A 231 8.35 17.00 5.21
CA ILE A 231 8.44 16.21 6.44
C ILE A 231 7.12 16.31 7.21
N GLN A 232 6.63 17.53 7.45
CA GLN A 232 5.43 17.79 8.21
C GLN A 232 4.21 17.17 7.55
N ARG A 233 4.05 17.30 6.22
CA ARG A 233 2.94 16.68 5.50
C ARG A 233 2.95 15.17 5.63
N ALA A 234 4.13 14.54 5.56
CA ALA A 234 4.24 13.09 5.75
C ALA A 234 3.85 12.64 7.15
N GLU A 235 4.21 13.40 8.18
CA GLU A 235 3.81 13.14 9.57
C GLU A 235 2.31 13.32 9.76
N ASP A 236 1.76 14.45 9.30
CA ASP A 236 0.31 14.75 9.39
C ASP A 236 -0.54 13.70 8.66
N VAL A 237 -0.08 13.19 7.52
CA VAL A 237 -0.78 12.11 6.78
C VAL A 237 -0.82 10.84 7.61
N LEU A 238 0.28 10.44 8.25
CA LEU A 238 0.32 9.24 9.08
C LEU A 238 -0.56 9.39 10.34
N ASP A 239 -0.49 10.54 11.01
CA ASP A 239 -1.33 10.82 12.18
C ASP A 239 -2.81 10.86 11.82
N MET A 240 -3.16 11.54 10.72
CA MET A 240 -4.54 11.59 10.25
C MET A 240 -5.04 10.21 9.81
N LEU A 241 -4.20 9.40 9.15
CA LEU A 241 -4.55 8.03 8.74
C LEU A 241 -4.91 7.16 9.95
N ILE A 242 -4.09 7.23 11.00
CA ILE A 242 -4.34 6.50 12.26
C ILE A 242 -5.62 7.02 12.93
N SER A 243 -5.83 8.34 12.94
CA SER A 243 -7.01 8.97 13.54
C SER A 243 -8.29 8.54 12.82
N VAL A 244 -8.33 8.67 11.49
CA VAL A 244 -9.49 8.28 10.67
C VAL A 244 -9.77 6.79 10.76
N TYR A 245 -8.73 5.94 10.78
CA TYR A 245 -8.90 4.51 11.01
C TYR A 245 -9.59 4.23 12.35
N ASN A 246 -9.13 4.87 13.44
CA ASN A 246 -9.71 4.72 14.76
C ASN A 246 -11.15 5.24 14.85
N GLU A 247 -11.43 6.38 14.23
CA GLU A 247 -12.79 6.94 14.16
C GLU A 247 -13.74 6.00 13.41
N ASN A 248 -13.31 5.45 12.27
CA ASN A 248 -14.09 4.49 11.50
C ASN A 248 -14.32 3.21 12.31
N TRP A 249 -13.30 2.70 13.00
CA TRP A 249 -13.44 1.56 13.89
C TRP A 249 -14.52 1.79 14.98
N VAL A 250 -14.48 2.93 15.67
CA VAL A 250 -15.48 3.28 16.69
C VAL A 250 -16.87 3.43 16.07
N LYS A 251 -16.96 4.07 14.90
CA LYS A 251 -18.21 4.24 14.16
C LYS A 251 -18.84 2.90 13.79
N ASP A 252 -18.04 1.97 13.26
CA ASP A 252 -18.49 0.65 12.85
C ASP A 252 -18.96 -0.18 14.06
N LYS A 253 -18.19 -0.17 15.15
CA LYS A 253 -18.58 -0.84 16.40
C LYS A 253 -19.87 -0.24 16.97
N ASN A 254 -20.01 1.07 16.99
CA ASN A 254 -21.22 1.74 17.46
C ASN A 254 -22.43 1.41 16.57
N GLN A 255 -22.26 1.34 15.25
CA GLN A 255 -23.34 0.99 14.34
C GLN A 255 -23.86 -0.45 14.59
N ILE A 256 -22.94 -1.38 14.83
CA ILE A 256 -23.30 -2.76 15.21
C ILE A 256 -24.04 -2.76 16.56
N ALA A 257 -23.52 -2.04 17.55
CA ALA A 257 -24.16 -1.95 18.88
C ALA A 257 -25.56 -1.34 18.81
N VAL A 258 -25.76 -0.28 18.03
CA VAL A 258 -27.08 0.33 17.82
C VAL A 258 -28.04 -0.65 17.16
N SER A 259 -27.62 -1.35 16.10
CA SER A 259 -28.46 -2.37 15.44
C SER A 259 -28.84 -3.49 16.41
N THR A 260 -27.90 -3.92 17.24
CA THR A 260 -28.14 -4.94 18.28
C THR A 260 -29.12 -4.43 19.35
N SER A 261 -28.98 -3.18 19.80
CA SER A 261 -29.88 -2.55 20.78
C SER A 261 -31.32 -2.45 20.25
N MET A 262 -31.48 -2.02 19.00
CA MET A 262 -32.80 -1.95 18.36
C MET A 262 -33.47 -3.32 18.33
N PHE A 263 -32.71 -4.36 17.92
CA PHE A 263 -33.21 -5.74 17.89
C PHE A 263 -33.63 -6.24 19.26
N ILE A 264 -32.79 -6.03 20.30
CA ILE A 264 -33.11 -6.48 21.68
C ILE A 264 -34.34 -5.75 22.22
N ASN A 265 -34.46 -4.43 21.98
CA ASN A 265 -35.60 -3.63 22.46
C ASN A 265 -36.92 -4.05 21.79
N GLU A 266 -36.90 -4.31 20.45
CA GLU A 266 -38.06 -4.86 19.75
C GLU A 266 -38.50 -6.19 20.39
N ARG A 267 -37.50 -7.03 20.69
CA ARG A 267 -37.77 -8.36 21.25
C ARG A 267 -38.30 -8.32 22.66
N LEU A 268 -37.74 -7.43 23.52
CA LEU A 268 -38.23 -7.20 24.84
C LEU A 268 -39.71 -6.81 24.83
N GLY A 269 -40.12 -5.89 23.95
CA GLY A 269 -41.52 -5.48 23.84
C GLY A 269 -42.47 -6.58 23.38
N VAL A 270 -41.99 -7.57 22.62
CA VAL A 270 -42.77 -8.77 22.25
C VAL A 270 -42.94 -9.69 23.46
N ILE A 271 -41.84 -10.01 24.17
CA ILE A 271 -41.85 -10.92 25.30
C ILE A 271 -42.67 -10.34 26.47
N GLU A 272 -42.57 -9.04 26.72
CA GLU A 272 -43.35 -8.35 27.75
C GLU A 272 -44.88 -8.52 27.54
N ARG A 273 -45.35 -8.33 26.30
CA ARG A 273 -46.76 -8.60 25.95
C ARG A 273 -47.13 -10.06 26.09
N GLU A 274 -46.28 -10.96 25.67
CA GLU A 274 -46.53 -12.40 25.80
C GLU A 274 -46.55 -12.87 27.27
N LEU A 275 -45.71 -12.27 28.12
CA LEU A 275 -45.68 -12.54 29.55
C LEU A 275 -46.95 -12.04 30.21
N GLY A 276 -47.39 -10.80 29.90
CA GLY A 276 -48.64 -10.25 30.37
C GLY A 276 -49.84 -11.13 30.05
N ASN A 277 -49.94 -11.66 28.84
CA ASN A 277 -51.03 -12.58 28.45
C ASN A 277 -51.00 -13.88 29.25
N VAL A 278 -49.80 -14.46 29.50
CA VAL A 278 -49.68 -15.68 30.32
C VAL A 278 -50.03 -15.43 31.79
N ASP A 279 -49.66 -14.25 32.34
CA ASP A 279 -50.02 -13.85 33.69
C ASP A 279 -51.54 -13.70 33.85
N GLU A 280 -52.20 -13.13 32.83
CA GLU A 280 -53.65 -13.02 32.77
C GLU A 280 -54.33 -14.38 32.72
N ASP A 281 -53.79 -15.29 31.87
CA ASP A 281 -54.28 -16.68 31.76
C ASP A 281 -54.17 -17.43 33.10
N ILE A 282 -53.02 -17.30 33.82
CA ILE A 282 -52.83 -17.90 35.14
C ILE A 282 -53.83 -17.32 36.16
N SER A 283 -53.96 -15.98 36.19
CA SER A 283 -54.83 -15.27 37.12
C SER A 283 -56.29 -15.65 36.91
N SER A 284 -56.74 -15.66 35.64
CA SER A 284 -58.10 -16.04 35.27
C SER A 284 -58.41 -17.48 35.66
N TYR A 285 -57.50 -18.42 35.33
CA TYR A 285 -57.69 -19.82 35.65
C TYR A 285 -57.73 -20.10 37.17
N LYS A 286 -56.83 -19.46 37.96
CA LYS A 286 -56.83 -19.56 39.43
C LYS A 286 -58.13 -19.01 40.04
N SER A 287 -58.62 -17.90 39.48
CA SER A 287 -59.86 -17.27 39.92
C SER A 287 -61.11 -18.10 39.63
N GLU A 288 -61.18 -18.72 38.46
CA GLU A 288 -62.33 -19.51 37.96
C GLU A 288 -62.46 -20.84 38.71
N HIS A 289 -61.36 -21.44 39.16
CA HIS A 289 -61.38 -22.83 39.66
C HIS A 289 -61.13 -22.98 41.16
N LEU A 290 -61.03 -21.91 41.97
CA LEU A 290 -60.90 -21.90 43.42
C LEU A 290 -60.03 -23.01 44.03
N LEU A 291 -58.82 -23.20 43.50
CA LEU A 291 -57.94 -24.33 43.81
C LEU A 291 -57.14 -24.10 45.12
N PRO A 292 -57.43 -24.87 46.20
CA PRO A 292 -56.52 -24.88 47.33
C PRO A 292 -55.37 -25.87 47.12
N ASP A 293 -54.35 -25.56 47.80
CA ASP A 293 -52.99 -26.10 47.87
C ASP A 293 -52.83 -27.63 47.68
N VAL A 294 -52.38 -28.03 46.50
CA VAL A 294 -51.93 -29.40 46.20
C VAL A 294 -50.42 -29.52 46.46
N GLN A 295 -49.89 -28.71 47.33
CA GLN A 295 -48.48 -28.41 47.41
C GLN A 295 -47.57 -29.48 48.07
N ALA A 296 -48.06 -30.35 48.93
CA ALA A 296 -47.19 -31.20 49.76
C ALA A 296 -46.67 -32.47 49.08
N ALA A 297 -47.40 -33.07 48.14
CA ALA A 297 -46.99 -34.31 47.46
C ALA A 297 -46.24 -34.10 46.14
N SER A 298 -46.38 -32.90 45.57
CA SER A 298 -45.81 -32.55 44.26
C SER A 298 -44.46 -31.85 44.34
N SER A 299 -44.02 -31.36 45.52
CA SER A 299 -42.84 -30.48 45.63
C SER A 299 -41.53 -31.10 45.17
N MET A 300 -41.34 -32.40 45.37
CA MET A 300 -40.11 -33.11 44.94
C MET A 300 -40.06 -33.34 43.43
N TYR A 301 -41.21 -33.75 42.84
CA TYR A 301 -41.31 -33.90 41.39
C TYR A 301 -41.42 -32.56 40.68
N MET A 302 -41.99 -31.52 41.33
CA MET A 302 -42.04 -30.18 40.83
C MET A 302 -40.63 -29.56 40.73
N ALA A 303 -39.78 -29.77 41.73
CA ALA A 303 -38.40 -29.28 41.68
C ALA A 303 -37.64 -29.87 40.50
N GLN A 304 -37.73 -31.18 40.30
CA GLN A 304 -37.06 -31.85 39.17
C GLN A 304 -37.68 -31.46 37.82
N SER A 305 -39.00 -31.37 37.70
CA SER A 305 -39.70 -30.86 36.52
C SER A 305 -39.34 -29.40 36.26
N SER A 306 -39.28 -28.54 37.32
CA SER A 306 -38.89 -27.17 37.22
C SER A 306 -37.47 -27.01 36.64
N GLN A 307 -36.52 -27.82 37.14
CA GLN A 307 -35.14 -27.80 36.65
C GLN A 307 -35.04 -28.25 35.16
N THR A 308 -35.72 -29.38 34.81
CA THR A 308 -35.74 -29.86 33.41
C THR A 308 -36.43 -28.85 32.49
N ASN A 309 -37.45 -28.17 32.98
CA ASN A 309 -38.17 -27.16 32.22
C ASN A 309 -37.36 -25.86 32.06
N ALA A 310 -36.59 -25.46 33.06
CA ALA A 310 -35.66 -24.36 32.94
C ALA A 310 -34.61 -24.64 31.82
N GLN A 311 -34.12 -25.89 31.72
CA GLN A 311 -33.21 -26.31 30.65
C GLN A 311 -33.90 -26.31 29.27
N ILE A 312 -35.10 -26.90 29.16
CA ILE A 312 -35.90 -26.87 27.92
C ILE A 312 -36.13 -25.44 27.48
N LEU A 313 -36.38 -24.56 28.44
CA LEU A 313 -36.61 -23.15 28.28
C LEU A 313 -35.38 -22.44 27.70
N ALA A 314 -34.22 -22.61 28.33
CA ALA A 314 -32.98 -22.05 27.87
C ALA A 314 -32.68 -22.47 26.41
N LEU A 315 -32.86 -23.78 26.11
CA LEU A 315 -32.69 -24.30 24.77
C LEU A 315 -33.74 -23.77 23.76
N ASN A 316 -34.99 -23.60 24.16
CA ASN A 316 -36.03 -23.00 23.31
C ASN A 316 -35.71 -21.52 23.02
N ASN A 317 -35.19 -20.79 23.99
CA ASN A 317 -34.74 -19.42 23.78
C ASN A 317 -33.60 -19.36 22.73
N GLN A 318 -32.61 -20.22 22.89
CA GLN A 318 -31.53 -20.35 21.92
C GLN A 318 -32.07 -20.75 20.53
N LEU A 319 -32.98 -21.73 20.47
CA LEU A 319 -33.62 -22.17 19.23
C LEU A 319 -34.39 -21.04 18.56
N TYR A 320 -35.12 -20.26 19.36
CA TYR A 320 -35.89 -19.12 18.87
C TYR A 320 -34.97 -18.06 18.26
N MET A 321 -33.92 -17.67 18.98
CA MET A 321 -32.94 -16.70 18.51
C MET A 321 -32.23 -17.21 17.25
N THR A 322 -31.85 -18.48 17.25
CA THR A 322 -31.22 -19.13 16.10
C THR A 322 -32.13 -19.12 14.87
N ARG A 323 -33.44 -19.42 15.03
CA ARG A 323 -34.43 -19.35 13.94
C ARG A 323 -34.69 -17.92 13.47
N TYR A 324 -34.69 -16.96 14.36
CA TYR A 324 -34.85 -15.56 13.99
C TYR A 324 -33.71 -15.10 13.11
N ILE A 325 -32.46 -15.32 13.53
CA ILE A 325 -31.27 -14.98 12.73
C ILE A 325 -31.30 -15.70 11.37
N ARG A 326 -31.70 -16.96 11.35
CA ARG A 326 -31.88 -17.72 10.10
C ARG A 326 -32.87 -17.03 9.16
N ASN A 327 -34.04 -16.65 9.67
CA ASN A 327 -35.08 -15.98 8.89
C ASN A 327 -34.64 -14.60 8.43
N TYR A 328 -33.93 -13.85 9.30
CA TYR A 328 -33.35 -12.56 8.96
C TYR A 328 -32.33 -12.70 7.80
N LEU A 329 -31.45 -13.70 7.90
CA LEU A 329 -30.51 -14.05 6.85
C LEU A 329 -31.17 -14.55 5.57
N SER A 330 -32.27 -15.26 5.65
CA SER A 330 -32.97 -15.80 4.46
C SER A 330 -33.76 -14.72 3.72
N ASN A 331 -34.03 -13.58 4.32
CA ASN A 331 -34.76 -12.48 3.69
C ASN A 331 -33.80 -11.63 2.82
N ASP A 332 -34.08 -11.60 1.53
CA ASP A 332 -33.28 -10.84 0.56
C ASP A 332 -33.27 -9.32 0.81
N ALA A 333 -34.33 -8.78 1.42
CA ALA A 333 -34.38 -7.36 1.79
C ALA A 333 -33.29 -6.95 2.81
N ASN A 334 -32.76 -7.92 3.57
CA ASN A 334 -31.75 -7.69 4.58
C ASN A 334 -30.30 -7.93 4.10
N ARG A 335 -30.07 -8.08 2.78
CA ARG A 335 -28.73 -8.37 2.24
C ARG A 335 -27.71 -7.30 2.53
N THR A 336 -28.14 -6.06 2.62
CA THR A 336 -27.28 -4.89 2.86
C THR A 336 -27.32 -4.40 4.30
N GLN A 337 -28.02 -5.10 5.18
CA GLN A 337 -28.15 -4.76 6.58
C GLN A 337 -27.19 -5.58 7.43
N LEU A 338 -26.66 -4.96 8.49
CA LEU A 338 -25.81 -5.62 9.46
C LEU A 338 -26.58 -6.69 10.22
N LEU A 339 -25.93 -7.79 10.50
CA LEU A 339 -26.46 -8.82 11.38
C LEU A 339 -26.28 -8.40 12.83
N PRO A 340 -27.27 -8.67 13.71
CA PRO A 340 -27.13 -8.41 15.13
C PRO A 340 -25.91 -9.15 15.70
N ALA A 341 -24.98 -8.44 16.26
CA ALA A 341 -23.88 -9.02 17.01
C ALA A 341 -24.37 -9.38 18.42
N ASN A 342 -23.75 -10.36 19.04
CA ASN A 342 -24.17 -10.83 20.36
C ASN A 342 -25.64 -11.29 20.39
N SER A 343 -26.00 -12.05 19.38
CA SER A 343 -27.37 -12.50 19.09
C SER A 343 -27.98 -13.43 20.14
N GLY A 344 -27.23 -13.80 21.20
CA GLY A 344 -27.67 -14.77 22.20
C GLY A 344 -27.64 -16.21 21.72
N ILE A 345 -27.07 -16.48 20.55
CA ILE A 345 -26.77 -17.84 20.11
C ILE A 345 -25.49 -18.26 20.84
N GLU A 346 -25.59 -19.23 21.73
CA GLU A 346 -24.44 -19.82 22.44
C GLU A 346 -23.62 -20.72 21.49
N SER A 347 -23.12 -20.13 20.41
CA SER A 347 -22.25 -20.79 19.45
C SER A 347 -21.19 -19.80 19.01
N ALA A 348 -20.01 -19.90 19.60
CA ALA A 348 -18.88 -19.04 19.26
C ALA A 348 -18.53 -19.05 17.78
N ASN A 349 -18.75 -20.18 17.10
CA ASN A 349 -18.53 -20.31 15.66
C ASN A 349 -19.51 -19.43 14.85
N ILE A 350 -20.80 -19.47 15.19
CA ILE A 350 -21.82 -18.66 14.50
C ILE A 350 -21.58 -17.17 14.76
N GLU A 351 -21.29 -16.80 16.00
CA GLU A 351 -20.99 -15.40 16.34
C GLU A 351 -19.74 -14.88 15.64
N SER A 352 -18.68 -15.70 15.54
CA SER A 352 -17.48 -15.36 14.79
C SER A 352 -17.78 -15.16 13.28
N GLN A 353 -18.59 -16.03 12.68
CA GLN A 353 -19.01 -15.92 11.30
C GLN A 353 -19.86 -14.65 11.07
N ILE A 354 -20.76 -14.32 12.01
CA ILE A 354 -21.57 -13.09 11.96
C ILE A 354 -20.67 -11.85 12.06
N ALA A 355 -19.70 -11.85 12.96
CA ALA A 355 -18.78 -10.73 13.11
C ALA A 355 -17.95 -10.50 11.84
N GLU A 356 -17.43 -11.56 11.23
CA GLU A 356 -16.69 -11.47 9.98
C GLU A 356 -17.58 -11.00 8.82
N TYR A 357 -18.80 -11.52 8.72
CA TYR A 357 -19.77 -11.06 7.73
C TYR A 357 -20.07 -9.56 7.86
N ASN A 358 -20.33 -9.09 9.08
CA ASN A 358 -20.58 -7.67 9.34
C ASN A 358 -19.38 -6.80 8.95
N LYS A 359 -18.17 -7.25 9.25
CA LYS A 359 -16.93 -6.57 8.85
C LYS A 359 -16.82 -6.44 7.34
N GLN A 360 -17.04 -7.54 6.62
CA GLN A 360 -17.00 -7.56 5.15
C GLN A 360 -18.10 -6.68 4.54
N LEU A 361 -19.29 -6.70 5.14
CA LEU A 361 -20.41 -5.88 4.66
C LEU A 361 -20.14 -4.39 4.86
N LEU A 362 -19.54 -3.98 5.98
CA LEU A 362 -19.13 -2.59 6.22
C LEU A 362 -18.08 -2.15 5.20
N GLN A 363 -17.10 -2.99 4.92
CA GLN A 363 -16.09 -2.72 3.88
C GLN A 363 -16.73 -2.56 2.50
N ARG A 364 -17.66 -3.45 2.15
CA ARG A 364 -18.42 -3.36 0.90
C ARG A 364 -19.23 -2.07 0.82
N ASN A 365 -19.94 -1.68 1.89
CA ASN A 365 -20.74 -0.47 1.92
C ASN A 365 -19.88 0.80 1.82
N SER A 366 -18.71 0.80 2.46
CA SER A 366 -17.71 1.86 2.33
C SER A 366 -17.19 1.98 0.88
N LEU A 367 -16.97 0.85 0.21
CA LEU A 367 -16.55 0.85 -1.19
C LEU A 367 -17.63 1.39 -2.13
N VAL A 368 -18.88 0.99 -1.92
CA VAL A 368 -20.03 1.47 -2.72
C VAL A 368 -20.31 2.96 -2.50
N ALA A 369 -20.07 3.49 -1.31
CA ALA A 369 -20.21 4.93 -1.05
C ALA A 369 -19.28 5.78 -1.93
N ASN A 370 -18.16 5.20 -2.39
CA ASN A 370 -17.12 5.87 -3.18
C ASN A 370 -16.98 5.34 -4.62
N SER A 371 -17.79 4.34 -5.03
CA SER A 371 -17.73 3.74 -6.37
C SER A 371 -19.11 3.24 -6.83
N SER A 372 -19.22 2.86 -8.10
CA SER A 372 -20.45 2.22 -8.64
C SER A 372 -20.63 0.80 -8.09
N THR A 373 -21.87 0.38 -7.93
CA THR A 373 -22.24 -1.02 -7.63
C THR A 373 -21.78 -2.02 -8.70
N GLU A 374 -21.44 -1.55 -9.90
CA GLU A 374 -20.92 -2.35 -11.01
C GLU A 374 -19.38 -2.52 -10.96
N ASN A 375 -18.72 -1.94 -9.99
CA ASN A 375 -17.29 -2.13 -9.80
C ASN A 375 -16.98 -3.61 -9.59
N PRO A 376 -16.05 -4.22 -10.35
CA PRO A 376 -15.70 -5.64 -10.22
C PRO A 376 -15.38 -6.06 -8.79
N LEU A 377 -14.68 -5.19 -8.03
CA LEU A 377 -14.36 -5.46 -6.64
C LEU A 377 -15.61 -5.51 -5.74
N VAL A 378 -16.62 -4.67 -6.00
CA VAL A 378 -17.90 -4.71 -5.28
C VAL A 378 -18.65 -6.00 -5.62
N VAL A 379 -18.65 -6.41 -6.88
CA VAL A 379 -19.28 -7.66 -7.34
C VAL A 379 -18.61 -8.87 -6.69
N ASP A 380 -17.29 -8.91 -6.63
CA ASP A 380 -16.54 -9.98 -5.95
C ASP A 380 -16.86 -10.03 -4.45
N MET A 381 -16.94 -8.88 -3.79
CA MET A 381 -17.34 -8.79 -2.39
C MET A 381 -18.79 -9.24 -2.18
N ASP A 382 -19.72 -8.88 -3.06
CA ASP A 382 -21.11 -9.34 -2.99
C ASP A 382 -21.21 -10.86 -3.14
N GLN A 383 -20.40 -11.47 -4.00
CA GLN A 383 -20.31 -12.92 -4.14
C GLN A 383 -19.72 -13.61 -2.91
N ALA A 384 -18.66 -13.01 -2.34
CA ALA A 384 -18.08 -13.48 -1.10
C ALA A 384 -19.08 -13.40 0.07
N LEU A 385 -19.78 -12.28 0.21
CA LEU A 385 -20.84 -12.08 1.21
C LEU A 385 -21.99 -13.08 1.04
N ALA A 386 -22.41 -13.35 -0.19
CA ALA A 386 -23.43 -14.37 -0.47
C ALA A 386 -22.96 -15.76 -0.04
N SER A 387 -21.71 -16.09 -0.29
CA SER A 387 -21.09 -17.37 0.10
C SER A 387 -20.99 -17.49 1.64
N MET A 388 -20.57 -16.43 2.33
CA MET A 388 -20.52 -16.38 3.79
C MET A 388 -21.92 -16.50 4.39
N ARG A 389 -22.90 -15.78 3.84
CA ARG A 389 -24.31 -15.87 4.25
C ARG A 389 -24.83 -17.30 4.15
N GLY A 390 -24.53 -17.99 3.04
CA GLY A 390 -24.86 -19.41 2.86
C GLY A 390 -24.15 -20.32 3.88
N ALA A 391 -22.91 -20.03 4.24
CA ALA A 391 -22.16 -20.77 5.27
C ALA A 391 -22.78 -20.56 6.66
N ILE A 392 -23.11 -19.33 7.02
CA ILE A 392 -23.79 -18.99 8.29
C ILE A 392 -25.13 -19.71 8.38
N ILE A 393 -25.95 -19.68 7.32
CA ILE A 393 -27.24 -20.38 7.28
C ILE A 393 -27.05 -21.87 7.54
N ARG A 394 -26.07 -22.53 6.90
CA ARG A 394 -25.79 -23.96 7.15
C ARG A 394 -25.36 -24.23 8.59
N SER A 395 -24.49 -23.37 9.14
CA SER A 395 -24.07 -23.48 10.56
C SER A 395 -25.26 -23.33 11.51
N ILE A 396 -26.16 -22.39 11.22
CA ILE A 396 -27.39 -22.16 11.96
C ILE A 396 -28.35 -23.35 11.84
N ASP A 397 -28.54 -23.91 10.62
CA ASP A 397 -29.39 -25.07 10.43
C ASP A 397 -28.89 -26.31 11.20
N ASN A 398 -27.56 -26.51 11.25
CA ASN A 398 -26.96 -27.56 12.09
C ASN A 398 -27.21 -27.30 13.58
N GLN A 399 -27.07 -26.06 14.03
CA GLN A 399 -27.36 -25.68 15.42
C GLN A 399 -28.84 -25.90 15.77
N ILE A 400 -29.77 -25.57 14.87
CA ILE A 400 -31.19 -25.85 15.03
C ILE A 400 -31.46 -27.35 15.19
N VAL A 401 -30.82 -28.20 14.39
CA VAL A 401 -30.94 -29.66 14.51
C VAL A 401 -30.45 -30.13 15.87
N THR A 402 -29.30 -29.65 16.33
CA THR A 402 -28.71 -29.99 17.64
C THR A 402 -29.61 -29.55 18.79
N LEU A 403 -30.08 -28.30 18.79
CA LEU A 403 -30.98 -27.77 19.80
C LEU A 403 -32.31 -28.55 19.85
N ASN A 404 -32.90 -28.88 18.68
CA ASN A 404 -34.11 -29.69 18.62
C ASN A 404 -33.91 -31.10 19.16
N ALA A 405 -32.72 -31.72 18.96
CA ALA A 405 -32.40 -33.02 19.51
C ALA A 405 -32.30 -32.97 21.05
N GLN A 406 -31.63 -31.95 21.59
CA GLN A 406 -31.52 -31.75 23.03
C GLN A 406 -32.88 -31.47 23.69
N ILE A 407 -33.71 -30.62 23.08
CA ILE A 407 -35.06 -30.31 23.53
C ILE A 407 -35.91 -31.58 23.59
N ARG A 408 -35.89 -32.42 22.51
CA ARG A 408 -36.64 -33.68 22.46
C ARG A 408 -36.20 -34.63 23.56
N SER A 409 -34.90 -34.76 23.82
CA SER A 409 -34.36 -35.59 24.88
C SER A 409 -34.89 -35.15 26.27
N LEU A 410 -34.81 -33.86 26.55
CA LEU A 410 -35.31 -33.28 27.81
C LEU A 410 -36.84 -33.39 27.93
N GLN A 411 -37.59 -33.19 26.81
CA GLN A 411 -39.02 -33.38 26.78
C GLN A 411 -39.45 -34.82 27.06
N GLN A 412 -38.65 -35.81 26.59
CA GLN A 412 -38.89 -37.21 26.87
C GLN A 412 -38.69 -37.48 28.39
N THR A 413 -37.64 -36.97 28.99
CA THR A 413 -37.39 -37.03 30.44
C THR A 413 -38.54 -36.39 31.21
N GLU A 414 -38.99 -35.24 30.75
CA GLU A 414 -40.06 -34.49 31.39
C GLU A 414 -41.41 -35.22 31.28
N ARG A 415 -41.72 -35.84 30.13
CA ARG A 415 -42.92 -36.70 29.96
C ARG A 415 -42.89 -37.89 30.93
N GLN A 416 -41.73 -38.49 31.16
CA GLN A 416 -41.57 -39.59 32.14
C GLN A 416 -41.83 -39.09 33.58
N THR A 417 -41.33 -37.90 33.91
CA THR A 417 -41.55 -37.28 35.21
C THR A 417 -43.02 -36.88 35.39
N THR A 418 -43.63 -36.29 34.36
CA THR A 418 -45.05 -35.88 34.39
C THR A 418 -45.99 -37.10 34.40
N SER A 419 -45.65 -38.22 33.76
CA SER A 419 -46.46 -39.44 33.83
C SER A 419 -46.52 -40.01 35.25
N ARG A 420 -45.50 -39.80 36.07
CA ARG A 420 -45.50 -40.14 37.52
C ARG A 420 -46.34 -39.17 38.35
N ILE A 421 -46.56 -37.95 37.87
CA ILE A 421 -47.44 -36.95 38.52
C ILE A 421 -48.89 -37.15 38.10
N ALA A 422 -49.16 -37.83 36.99
CA ALA A 422 -50.49 -37.99 36.34
C ALA A 422 -51.52 -38.84 37.11
N ALA A 423 -51.23 -39.21 38.34
CA ALA A 423 -52.26 -39.73 39.27
C ALA A 423 -53.14 -38.63 39.90
N ASN A 424 -52.89 -37.29 39.60
CA ASN A 424 -53.64 -36.14 40.15
C ASN A 424 -54.32 -35.30 39.06
N PRO A 425 -55.39 -34.56 39.37
CA PRO A 425 -56.44 -34.15 38.43
C PRO A 425 -55.95 -33.18 37.34
N THR A 426 -56.68 -33.21 36.22
CA THR A 426 -56.45 -32.46 34.96
C THR A 426 -56.18 -30.95 35.13
N GLN A 427 -56.72 -30.36 36.18
CA GLN A 427 -56.60 -28.93 36.54
C GLN A 427 -55.22 -28.53 37.03
N ALA A 428 -54.55 -29.36 37.86
CA ALA A 428 -53.20 -29.13 38.32
C ALA A 428 -52.18 -29.23 37.16
N LYS A 429 -52.47 -30.12 36.19
CA LYS A 429 -51.64 -30.30 34.99
C LYS A 429 -51.67 -29.07 34.04
N TYR A 430 -52.84 -28.45 33.88
CA TYR A 430 -53.00 -27.25 33.07
C TYR A 430 -52.26 -26.06 33.72
N LEU A 431 -52.52 -25.80 35.02
CA LEU A 431 -51.86 -24.71 35.73
C LEU A 431 -50.33 -24.85 35.70
N LEU A 432 -49.82 -26.05 35.95
CA LEU A 432 -48.40 -26.34 35.86
C LEU A 432 -47.83 -26.06 34.46
N SER A 433 -48.60 -26.33 33.40
CA SER A 433 -48.20 -26.03 32.02
C SER A 433 -48.09 -24.54 31.75
N VAL A 434 -49.04 -23.75 32.24
CA VAL A 434 -49.06 -22.30 32.05
C VAL A 434 -48.03 -21.60 32.93
N GLU A 435 -47.88 -22.00 34.23
CA GLU A 435 -46.80 -21.52 35.11
C GLU A 435 -45.38 -21.83 34.54
N ARG A 436 -45.27 -22.95 33.83
CA ARG A 436 -44.06 -23.28 33.10
C ARG A 436 -43.79 -22.30 31.97
N GLN A 437 -44.82 -21.99 31.17
CA GLN A 437 -44.70 -21.00 30.09
C GLN A 437 -44.33 -19.62 30.61
N GLN A 438 -44.91 -19.21 31.79
CA GLN A 438 -44.57 -17.99 32.47
C GLN A 438 -43.08 -17.93 32.83
N LYS A 439 -42.56 -18.95 33.56
CA LYS A 439 -41.15 -19.02 33.94
C LYS A 439 -40.22 -19.00 32.73
N VAL A 440 -40.66 -19.61 31.61
CA VAL A 440 -39.99 -19.61 30.31
C VAL A 440 -39.78 -18.19 29.81
N LYS A 441 -40.87 -17.44 29.76
CA LYS A 441 -40.88 -16.08 29.21
C LYS A 441 -40.18 -15.10 30.14
N GLU A 442 -40.35 -15.28 31.46
CA GLU A 442 -39.66 -14.48 32.48
C GLU A 442 -38.13 -14.62 32.37
N ALA A 443 -37.63 -15.85 32.26
CA ALA A 443 -36.19 -16.06 32.11
C ALA A 443 -35.66 -15.53 30.78
N LEU A 444 -36.44 -15.63 29.68
CA LEU A 444 -36.07 -15.00 28.42
C LEU A 444 -36.04 -13.47 28.51
N TYR A 445 -37.01 -12.88 29.21
CA TYR A 445 -37.06 -11.45 29.44
C TYR A 445 -35.82 -10.97 30.21
N LEU A 446 -35.48 -11.65 31.33
CA LEU A 446 -34.29 -11.33 32.13
C LEU A 446 -32.99 -11.52 31.32
N PHE A 447 -32.91 -12.59 30.49
CA PHE A 447 -31.79 -12.80 29.61
C PHE A 447 -31.63 -11.66 28.61
N LEU A 448 -32.71 -11.23 27.97
CA LEU A 448 -32.68 -10.12 27.02
C LEU A 448 -32.31 -8.79 27.69
N LEU A 449 -32.80 -8.55 28.91
CA LEU A 449 -32.38 -7.40 29.74
C LEU A 449 -30.88 -7.43 30.00
N GLN A 450 -30.34 -8.57 30.41
CA GLN A 450 -28.90 -8.73 30.61
C GLN A 450 -28.14 -8.43 29.33
N LYS A 451 -28.60 -8.97 28.17
CA LYS A 451 -27.95 -8.72 26.90
C LYS A 451 -28.03 -7.26 26.43
N ARG A 452 -29.11 -6.56 26.77
CA ARG A 452 -29.23 -5.12 26.56
C ARG A 452 -28.16 -4.37 27.34
N GLU A 453 -28.05 -4.63 28.66
CA GLU A 453 -27.07 -3.99 29.53
C GLU A 453 -25.62 -4.30 29.06
N GLU A 454 -25.31 -5.55 28.69
CA GLU A 454 -24.02 -5.91 28.12
C GLU A 454 -23.70 -5.12 26.84
N ASN A 455 -24.70 -4.94 25.97
CA ASN A 455 -24.53 -4.18 24.73
C ASN A 455 -24.34 -2.68 24.96
N GLU A 456 -25.11 -2.10 25.91
CA GLU A 456 -24.98 -0.69 26.31
C GLU A 456 -23.62 -0.41 26.96
N LEU A 457 -23.14 -1.33 27.81
CA LEU A 457 -21.79 -1.26 28.37
C LEU A 457 -20.72 -1.36 27.28
N SER A 458 -20.88 -2.27 26.32
CA SER A 458 -19.95 -2.41 25.19
C SER A 458 -19.90 -1.13 24.35
N GLN A 459 -21.04 -0.49 24.13
CA GLN A 459 -21.12 0.79 23.40
C GLN A 459 -20.45 1.92 24.18
N ALA A 460 -20.71 2.02 25.48
CA ALA A 460 -20.14 3.06 26.34
C ALA A 460 -18.62 2.98 26.48
N PHE A 461 -18.05 1.77 26.42
CA PHE A 461 -16.62 1.50 26.56
C PHE A 461 -15.91 1.18 25.24
N THR A 462 -16.50 1.56 24.09
CA THR A 462 -15.84 1.36 22.80
C THR A 462 -14.54 2.18 22.74
N ALA A 463 -13.42 1.51 22.87
CA ALA A 463 -12.08 2.09 22.78
C ALA A 463 -11.51 1.91 21.37
N TYR A 464 -10.50 2.71 21.05
CA TYR A 464 -9.74 2.54 19.83
C TYR A 464 -9.07 1.16 19.74
N ASN A 465 -9.14 0.55 18.58
CA ASN A 465 -8.50 -0.74 18.30
C ASN A 465 -6.97 -0.63 18.24
N THR A 466 -6.46 0.57 18.06
CA THR A 466 -5.04 0.78 17.91
C THR A 466 -4.42 1.45 19.13
N ARG A 467 -3.14 1.17 19.34
CA ARG A 467 -2.26 1.92 20.24
C ARG A 467 -1.02 2.34 19.46
N ILE A 468 -0.75 3.62 19.42
CA ILE A 468 0.48 4.14 18.82
C ILE A 468 1.65 3.66 19.70
N VAL A 469 2.54 2.86 19.10
CA VAL A 469 3.80 2.41 19.72
C VAL A 469 4.87 3.45 19.48
N THR A 470 4.96 3.89 18.23
CA THR A 470 5.90 4.92 17.82
C THR A 470 5.16 5.95 16.98
N PRO A 471 5.11 7.21 17.40
CA PRO A 471 4.48 8.27 16.60
C PRO A 471 5.25 8.49 15.29
N PRO A 472 4.68 9.20 14.31
CA PRO A 472 5.37 9.51 13.06
C PRO A 472 6.73 10.14 13.30
N HIS A 473 7.78 9.50 12.81
CA HIS A 473 9.16 9.91 12.97
C HIS A 473 10.02 9.49 11.78
N GLY A 474 11.22 9.98 11.68
CA GLY A 474 12.16 9.58 10.65
C GLY A 474 13.38 10.49 10.57
N SER A 475 14.28 10.19 9.64
CA SER A 475 15.48 10.97 9.42
C SER A 475 15.14 12.34 8.83
N MET A 476 15.80 13.38 9.29
CA MET A 476 15.76 14.71 8.64
C MET A 476 16.53 14.72 7.31
N LEU A 477 17.32 13.69 7.03
CA LEU A 477 17.99 13.53 5.76
C LEU A 477 17.04 12.91 4.73
N PRO A 478 17.04 13.39 3.47
CA PRO A 478 16.20 12.84 2.43
C PRO A 478 16.58 11.38 2.13
N THR A 479 15.57 10.54 1.96
CA THR A 479 15.73 9.14 1.56
C THR A 479 15.96 8.98 0.05
N SER A 480 15.48 9.94 -0.75
CA SER A 480 15.66 9.99 -2.19
C SER A 480 15.81 11.44 -2.66
N PRO A 481 16.63 11.69 -3.70
CA PRO A 481 17.60 10.81 -4.32
C PRO A 481 18.81 10.51 -3.43
N VAL A 482 19.29 9.26 -3.45
CA VAL A 482 20.49 8.87 -2.69
C VAL A 482 21.72 9.40 -3.43
N ARG A 483 22.22 10.57 -3.02
CA ARG A 483 23.32 11.30 -3.69
C ARG A 483 24.54 10.42 -3.93
N LYS A 484 24.92 9.61 -2.93
CA LYS A 484 26.07 8.71 -3.02
C LYS A 484 25.93 7.68 -4.15
N ASN A 485 24.73 7.05 -4.26
CA ASN A 485 24.50 6.03 -5.29
C ASN A 485 24.50 6.62 -6.70
N ILE A 486 23.86 7.78 -6.88
CA ILE A 486 23.79 8.45 -8.17
C ILE A 486 25.19 8.86 -8.63
N LEU A 487 25.99 9.45 -7.73
CA LEU A 487 27.38 9.82 -8.04
C LEU A 487 28.24 8.59 -8.31
N MET A 488 28.05 7.48 -7.59
CA MET A 488 28.75 6.22 -7.83
C MET A 488 28.42 5.64 -9.21
N VAL A 489 27.14 5.63 -9.58
CA VAL A 489 26.70 5.17 -10.91
C VAL A 489 27.26 6.09 -12.02
N ALA A 490 27.20 7.40 -11.82
CA ALA A 490 27.76 8.36 -12.77
C ALA A 490 29.27 8.19 -12.95
N PHE A 491 29.99 7.92 -11.87
CA PHE A 491 31.43 7.65 -11.90
C PHE A 491 31.73 6.34 -12.64
N ALA A 492 30.99 5.26 -12.35
CA ALA A 492 31.14 3.98 -13.03
C ALA A 492 30.85 4.10 -14.53
N LEU A 493 29.77 4.81 -14.92
CA LEU A 493 29.46 5.08 -16.33
C LEU A 493 30.53 5.95 -16.99
N GLY A 494 31.06 6.95 -16.27
CA GLY A 494 32.13 7.81 -16.75
C GLY A 494 33.40 7.05 -17.11
N LEU A 495 33.70 5.97 -16.39
CA LEU A 495 34.79 5.07 -16.68
C LEU A 495 34.45 4.04 -17.77
N LEU A 496 33.25 3.53 -17.79
CA LEU A 496 32.83 2.45 -18.70
C LEU A 496 32.65 2.93 -20.15
N ILE A 497 32.03 4.10 -20.34
CA ILE A 497 31.75 4.65 -21.68
C ILE A 497 33.01 4.77 -22.54
N PRO A 498 34.12 5.39 -22.07
CA PRO A 498 35.33 5.46 -22.87
C PRO A 498 35.94 4.09 -23.19
N VAL A 499 35.87 3.13 -22.27
CA VAL A 499 36.34 1.76 -22.47
C VAL A 499 35.58 1.11 -23.65
N VAL A 500 34.23 1.20 -23.60
CA VAL A 500 33.37 0.65 -24.66
C VAL A 500 33.67 1.31 -26.02
N ILE A 501 33.78 2.65 -26.03
CA ILE A 501 34.10 3.40 -27.28
C ILE A 501 35.46 2.99 -27.82
N ILE A 502 36.49 2.90 -26.95
CA ILE A 502 37.82 2.47 -27.36
C ILE A 502 37.80 1.05 -27.88
N PHE A 503 37.10 0.13 -27.20
CA PHE A 503 36.97 -1.26 -27.61
C PHE A 503 36.25 -1.40 -28.94
N MET A 504 35.10 -0.71 -29.13
CA MET A 504 34.39 -0.71 -30.43
C MET A 504 35.23 -0.16 -31.56
N ARG A 505 35.89 1.00 -31.34
CA ARG A 505 36.73 1.63 -32.33
C ARG A 505 37.92 0.76 -32.68
N GLU A 506 38.43 0.00 -31.74
CA GLU A 506 39.56 -0.88 -31.93
C GLU A 506 39.18 -2.14 -32.68
N ASN A 507 38.02 -2.74 -32.37
CA ASN A 507 37.51 -3.89 -33.15
C ASN A 507 37.11 -3.52 -34.57
N MET A 508 36.68 -2.28 -34.80
CA MET A 508 36.39 -1.79 -36.17
C MET A 508 37.64 -1.37 -36.94
N ASN A 509 38.81 -1.40 -36.32
CA ASN A 509 40.04 -0.99 -36.95
C ASN A 509 40.70 -2.17 -37.72
N THR A 510 40.53 -2.16 -39.00
CA THR A 510 41.04 -3.20 -39.94
C THR A 510 42.51 -3.00 -40.35
N ARG A 511 43.25 -2.05 -39.73
CA ARG A 511 44.65 -1.80 -40.07
C ARG A 511 45.57 -2.81 -39.44
N VAL A 512 46.46 -3.35 -40.23
CA VAL A 512 47.55 -4.24 -39.78
C VAL A 512 48.51 -3.46 -38.89
N ARG A 513 48.85 -3.94 -37.71
CA ARG A 513 49.70 -3.28 -36.71
C ARG A 513 51.00 -4.02 -36.42
N GLY A 514 51.03 -5.28 -36.73
CA GLY A 514 52.20 -6.10 -36.48
C GLY A 514 52.04 -7.52 -36.97
N ARG A 515 53.06 -8.32 -36.73
CA ARG A 515 53.15 -9.70 -37.18
C ARG A 515 51.95 -10.57 -36.82
N LYS A 516 51.37 -10.36 -35.61
CA LYS A 516 50.23 -11.16 -35.16
C LYS A 516 48.97 -11.00 -36.01
N ASP A 517 48.76 -9.83 -36.58
CA ASP A 517 47.59 -9.56 -37.43
C ASP A 517 47.71 -10.28 -38.80
N LEU A 518 48.92 -10.75 -39.14
CA LEU A 518 49.22 -11.46 -40.36
C LEU A 518 49.38 -12.98 -40.18
N GLU A 519 49.25 -13.50 -38.97
CA GLU A 519 49.36 -14.94 -38.67
C GLU A 519 48.31 -15.80 -39.40
N SER A 520 47.18 -15.22 -39.74
CA SER A 520 46.12 -15.90 -40.51
C SER A 520 46.36 -15.91 -42.03
N VAL A 521 47.38 -15.20 -42.52
CA VAL A 521 47.68 -15.11 -43.96
C VAL A 521 48.68 -16.22 -44.32
N THR A 522 48.38 -16.97 -45.35
CA THR A 522 49.20 -18.11 -45.82
C THR A 522 50.56 -17.72 -46.44
N VAL A 523 50.84 -16.41 -46.50
CA VAL A 523 52.07 -15.87 -47.07
C VAL A 523 53.15 -15.75 -46.02
N PRO A 524 54.41 -16.20 -46.25
CA PRO A 524 55.48 -16.09 -45.28
C PRO A 524 55.80 -14.64 -44.95
N PHE A 525 55.84 -14.33 -43.62
CA PHE A 525 56.25 -13.03 -43.14
C PHE A 525 57.74 -12.84 -43.17
N ILE A 526 58.22 -11.88 -44.01
CA ILE A 526 59.66 -11.66 -44.25
C ILE A 526 60.26 -10.70 -43.20
N GLY A 527 59.52 -9.66 -42.81
CA GLY A 527 60.05 -8.68 -41.88
C GLY A 527 59.13 -7.49 -41.71
N GLU A 528 59.34 -6.72 -40.65
CA GLU A 528 58.68 -5.45 -40.40
C GLU A 528 59.73 -4.31 -40.38
N ILE A 529 59.37 -3.19 -40.95
CA ILE A 529 60.20 -1.99 -40.93
C ILE A 529 59.46 -0.94 -40.09
N PRO A 530 60.11 -0.42 -39.09
CA PRO A 530 59.48 0.62 -38.24
C PRO A 530 59.21 1.86 -39.10
N LEU A 531 58.02 2.47 -38.81
CA LEU A 531 57.58 3.68 -39.49
C LEU A 531 58.57 4.80 -39.23
N PHE A 532 59.24 5.26 -40.28
CA PHE A 532 60.09 6.44 -40.24
C PHE A 532 59.18 7.68 -40.15
N ALA A 533 58.86 8.09 -38.92
CA ALA A 533 57.95 9.19 -38.68
C ALA A 533 58.61 10.54 -38.91
N ARG A 534 58.10 11.26 -39.89
CA ARG A 534 58.38 12.70 -40.04
C ARG A 534 57.89 13.42 -38.79
N LYS A 535 58.79 14.06 -38.02
CA LYS A 535 58.37 14.89 -36.89
C LYS A 535 57.33 15.91 -37.38
N ARG A 536 56.08 15.77 -36.92
CA ARG A 536 55.01 16.75 -37.19
C ARG A 536 55.40 18.08 -36.60
N LYS A 537 55.27 19.14 -37.41
CA LYS A 537 55.46 20.51 -36.96
C LYS A 537 54.56 20.82 -35.75
N GLY A 538 55.12 21.34 -34.68
CA GLY A 538 54.38 22.18 -33.73
C GLY A 538 53.90 23.46 -34.45
N ILE A 539 52.87 24.09 -33.89
CA ILE A 539 52.16 25.27 -34.43
C ILE A 539 53.14 26.47 -34.73
N PHE A 540 54.37 26.37 -34.25
CA PHE A 540 55.45 27.33 -34.52
C PHE A 540 56.72 26.58 -34.91
N GLY A 541 56.90 26.16 -36.16
CA GLY A 541 58.10 25.42 -36.52
C GLY A 541 58.53 25.48 -37.99
N LYS A 542 59.82 25.67 -38.20
CA LYS A 542 60.58 25.77 -39.46
C LYS A 542 60.24 24.73 -40.51
N LYS A 543 60.49 25.11 -41.81
CA LYS A 543 60.24 24.29 -43.00
C LYS A 543 60.80 22.84 -42.91
N PRO A 544 60.09 21.85 -43.48
CA PRO A 544 60.57 20.47 -43.46
C PRO A 544 61.87 20.32 -44.25
N GLN A 545 62.84 19.75 -43.59
CA GLN A 545 64.05 19.31 -44.23
C GLN A 545 63.72 18.16 -45.22
N GLU A 546 64.20 18.20 -46.42
CA GLU A 546 64.05 17.13 -47.39
C GLU A 546 64.47 15.79 -46.80
N VAL A 547 63.63 14.81 -46.88
CA VAL A 547 63.96 13.46 -46.43
C VAL A 547 64.88 12.86 -47.45
N LYS A 548 66.09 12.54 -47.06
CA LYS A 548 66.99 11.72 -47.91
C LYS A 548 66.25 10.43 -48.24
N ALA A 549 66.17 10.08 -49.50
CA ALA A 549 65.53 8.88 -50.03
C ALA A 549 66.11 7.59 -49.42
N VAL A 550 67.40 7.64 -49.11
CA VAL A 550 68.17 6.55 -48.50
C VAL A 550 68.49 6.88 -47.06
N VAL A 551 67.96 6.07 -46.13
CA VAL A 551 68.09 6.23 -44.65
C VAL A 551 69.10 5.21 -44.11
N VAL A 552 69.23 4.07 -44.73
CA VAL A 552 70.18 3.00 -44.37
C VAL A 552 71.61 3.47 -44.59
N LYS A 553 72.45 3.36 -43.56
CA LYS A 553 73.85 3.77 -43.56
C LYS A 553 74.71 2.58 -43.23
N GLU A 554 75.79 2.45 -43.94
CA GLU A 554 76.79 1.41 -43.71
C GLU A 554 77.41 1.61 -42.29
N GLY A 555 77.43 0.56 -41.49
CA GLY A 555 77.93 0.60 -40.11
C GLY A 555 77.07 1.14 -39.03
N SER A 556 75.85 1.69 -39.32
CA SER A 556 74.94 2.19 -38.34
C SER A 556 74.18 1.02 -37.66
N ARG A 557 73.94 1.18 -36.34
CA ARG A 557 73.20 0.20 -35.51
C ARG A 557 71.84 0.73 -35.05
N ASP A 558 71.26 1.63 -35.82
CA ASP A 558 69.91 2.12 -35.51
C ASP A 558 68.82 1.08 -35.87
N VAL A 559 67.63 1.25 -35.25
CA VAL A 559 66.52 0.27 -35.41
C VAL A 559 66.11 0.05 -36.85
N ILE A 560 66.24 1.05 -37.70
CA ILE A 560 65.89 0.97 -39.12
C ILE A 560 66.92 0.11 -39.87
N ASN A 561 68.24 0.34 -39.66
CA ASN A 561 69.30 -0.46 -40.27
C ASN A 561 69.18 -1.93 -39.85
N GLU A 562 68.89 -2.21 -38.56
CA GLU A 562 68.67 -3.59 -38.16
C GLU A 562 67.43 -4.21 -38.78
N ALA A 563 66.35 -3.48 -38.93
CA ALA A 563 65.15 -3.98 -39.63
C ALA A 563 65.46 -4.34 -41.10
N PHE A 564 66.23 -3.51 -41.79
CA PHE A 564 66.66 -3.81 -43.20
C PHE A 564 67.65 -4.98 -43.25
N ARG A 565 68.55 -5.14 -42.25
CA ARG A 565 69.43 -6.33 -42.16
C ARG A 565 68.62 -7.63 -42.00
N VAL A 566 67.68 -7.62 -41.10
CA VAL A 566 66.78 -8.76 -40.88
C VAL A 566 65.98 -9.07 -42.11
N LEU A 567 65.43 -8.04 -42.79
CA LEU A 567 64.68 -8.16 -44.02
C LEU A 567 65.57 -8.79 -45.14
N ARG A 568 66.81 -8.30 -45.32
CA ARG A 568 67.75 -8.82 -46.27
C ARG A 568 68.10 -10.28 -46.01
N THR A 569 68.42 -10.62 -44.77
CA THR A 569 68.77 -11.99 -44.37
C THR A 569 67.63 -12.96 -44.64
N ASN A 570 66.40 -12.57 -44.23
CA ASN A 570 65.22 -13.38 -44.48
C ASN A 570 64.90 -13.56 -45.93
N LEU A 571 65.11 -12.52 -46.73
CA LEU A 571 64.95 -12.57 -48.18
C LEU A 571 65.98 -13.50 -48.86
N GLU A 572 67.25 -13.42 -48.42
CA GLU A 572 68.31 -14.32 -48.85
C GLU A 572 68.02 -15.78 -48.55
N PHE A 573 67.49 -16.05 -47.35
CA PHE A 573 67.06 -17.40 -47.00
C PHE A 573 65.92 -17.93 -47.88
N MET A 574 64.99 -17.08 -48.27
CA MET A 574 63.84 -17.48 -49.09
C MET A 574 64.18 -17.65 -50.57
N THR A 575 65.18 -16.92 -51.11
CA THR A 575 65.54 -16.95 -52.52
C THR A 575 66.55 -18.05 -52.88
N GLY A 576 67.21 -18.70 -51.89
CA GLY A 576 68.16 -19.78 -52.06
C GLY A 576 69.49 -19.32 -52.71
N LYS A 577 70.63 -19.91 -52.31
CA LYS A 577 71.99 -19.52 -52.70
C LYS A 577 72.38 -19.87 -54.12
N ASP A 578 71.60 -20.69 -54.85
CA ASP A 578 72.04 -21.28 -56.13
C ASP A 578 71.51 -20.62 -57.41
N ARG A 579 70.83 -19.48 -57.31
CA ARG A 579 70.27 -18.78 -58.47
C ARG A 579 71.16 -17.61 -58.93
N LYS A 580 71.53 -17.63 -60.19
CA LYS A 580 72.43 -16.63 -60.83
C LYS A 580 71.84 -15.21 -60.95
N SER A 581 70.53 -15.04 -60.84
CA SER A 581 69.87 -13.73 -60.76
C SER A 581 68.54 -13.84 -60.10
N ASN A 582 68.24 -12.92 -59.16
CA ASN A 582 66.99 -12.80 -58.50
C ASN A 582 66.28 -11.50 -58.88
N VAL A 583 65.08 -11.62 -59.42
CA VAL A 583 64.20 -10.47 -59.66
C VAL A 583 63.19 -10.42 -58.60
N ILE A 584 63.14 -9.32 -57.85
CA ILE A 584 62.19 -9.07 -56.77
C ILE A 584 61.22 -8.00 -57.22
N VAL A 585 59.91 -8.30 -57.11
CA VAL A 585 58.85 -7.33 -57.37
C VAL A 585 58.26 -6.90 -56.09
N VAL A 586 58.34 -5.61 -55.82
CA VAL A 586 57.70 -5.01 -54.61
C VAL A 586 56.37 -4.34 -54.99
N THR A 587 55.29 -4.86 -54.46
CA THR A 587 53.94 -4.36 -54.75
C THR A 587 53.20 -3.98 -53.49
N SER A 588 52.23 -3.11 -53.60
CA SER A 588 51.29 -2.77 -52.54
C SER A 588 49.97 -2.26 -53.11
N PHE A 589 48.89 -2.38 -52.36
CA PHE A 589 47.58 -1.96 -52.83
C PHE A 589 47.46 -0.43 -52.96
N ASN A 590 48.02 0.33 -52.05
CA ASN A 590 47.87 1.79 -52.02
C ASN A 590 49.14 2.53 -52.46
N PRO A 591 49.01 3.67 -53.20
CA PRO A 591 50.11 4.59 -53.40
C PRO A 591 50.58 5.18 -52.06
N GLY A 592 51.87 5.42 -51.87
CA GLY A 592 52.46 5.93 -50.67
C GLY A 592 52.73 4.89 -49.57
N SER A 593 52.52 3.60 -49.78
CA SER A 593 52.77 2.50 -48.82
C SER A 593 54.26 2.23 -48.55
N GLY A 594 55.16 2.99 -49.09
CA GLY A 594 56.58 2.87 -48.82
C GLY A 594 57.37 1.93 -49.79
N LYS A 595 56.78 1.50 -50.93
CA LYS A 595 57.46 0.62 -51.91
C LYS A 595 58.83 1.14 -52.32
N SER A 596 58.86 2.39 -52.82
CA SER A 596 60.12 3.03 -53.25
C SER A 596 61.11 3.24 -52.11
N PHE A 597 60.61 3.50 -50.90
CA PHE A 597 61.44 3.60 -49.71
C PHE A 597 62.07 2.25 -49.36
N LEU A 598 61.28 1.16 -49.45
CA LEU A 598 61.77 -0.18 -49.20
C LEU A 598 62.82 -0.61 -50.25
N THR A 599 62.59 -0.31 -51.52
CA THR A 599 63.50 -0.74 -52.65
C THR A 599 64.75 0.10 -52.74
N MET A 600 64.80 1.33 -52.25
CA MET A 600 65.94 2.21 -52.27
C MET A 600 66.90 2.05 -51.08
N ASN A 601 66.43 1.42 -50.00
CA ASN A 601 67.19 1.21 -48.79
C ASN A 601 67.56 -0.25 -48.58
#